data_c7b0f964ad812bf3df70009387d4bf2f
#
_entry.id   c7b0f964ad812bf3df70009387d4bf2f
#
_cell.length_a   1.000
_cell.length_b   1.000
_cell.length_c   1.000
_cell.angle_alpha   90.00
_cell.angle_beta   90.00
_cell.angle_gamma   90.00
#
_symmetry.space_group_name_H-M   'P 1'
#
loop_
_entity.id
_entity.type
_entity.pdbx_description
1 polymer ?
#
loop_
_entity_poly.entity_id
_entity_poly.type
_entity_poly.pdbx_seq_one_letter_code
_entity_poly.pdbx_strand_id
1 'polypeptide(L)'
;PFIEKEMDACLLANTLNFAQDPHQIFRETHRVLKDDGWIFISLFNPISPLLFKPKLGEFKFRQYATWRVIDWLSLLNFDVIAEEKLSIKQEKTTLCSPLTVIVAQKRTYPLTLNPEKARSKMPAFLEPAGAFKEIRTE
;
A
#
# COMPACT_ATOMS: atom_id res chain seq x y z
N PRO A 1 -11.13 11.34 -20.66
CA PRO A 1 -10.58 10.05 -20.32
C PRO A 1 -9.08 10.02 -20.63
N PHE A 2 -8.28 9.55 -19.65
CA PHE A 2 -6.84 9.40 -19.82
C PHE A 2 -6.54 8.17 -20.66
N ILE A 3 -5.47 8.24 -21.45
CA ILE A 3 -4.99 7.12 -22.27
C ILE A 3 -4.34 6.08 -21.33
N GLU A 4 -4.37 4.81 -21.75
CA GLU A 4 -3.70 3.74 -21.01
C GLU A 4 -2.19 3.93 -21.01
N LYS A 5 -1.56 3.64 -19.86
CA LYS A 5 -0.09 3.64 -19.70
C LYS A 5 0.59 4.95 -20.14
N GLU A 6 -0.05 6.07 -19.85
CA GLU A 6 0.48 7.39 -20.21
C GLU A 6 1.14 8.10 -19.02
N MET A 7 0.70 7.82 -17.80
CA MET A 7 1.14 8.52 -16.61
C MET A 7 2.33 7.82 -15.94
N ASP A 8 3.35 8.59 -15.58
CA ASP A 8 4.51 8.11 -14.82
C ASP A 8 4.19 7.97 -13.33
N ALA A 9 3.35 8.84 -12.80
CA ALA A 9 2.93 8.83 -11.42
C ALA A 9 1.50 9.33 -11.24
N CYS A 10 0.84 8.88 -10.17
CA CYS A 10 -0.49 9.32 -9.78
C CYS A 10 -0.51 9.67 -8.29
N LEU A 11 -1.08 10.83 -7.95
CA LEU A 11 -1.27 11.27 -6.58
C LEU A 11 -2.76 11.24 -6.21
N LEU A 12 -3.12 10.43 -5.25
CA LEU A 12 -4.47 10.34 -4.67
C LEU A 12 -4.50 11.01 -3.29
N ALA A 13 -4.56 12.34 -3.29
CA ALA A 13 -4.59 13.13 -2.05
C ALA A 13 -5.97 13.04 -1.39
N ASN A 14 -6.09 12.22 -0.35
CA ASN A 14 -7.32 11.95 0.41
C ASN A 14 -8.54 11.56 -0.45
N THR A 15 -8.32 11.24 -1.71
CA THR A 15 -9.36 10.93 -2.69
C THR A 15 -10.21 9.74 -2.26
N LEU A 16 -9.58 8.72 -1.67
CA LEU A 16 -10.28 7.50 -1.22
C LEU A 16 -11.27 7.76 -0.09
N ASN A 17 -10.97 8.73 0.77
CA ASN A 17 -11.84 9.08 1.90
C ASN A 17 -13.19 9.69 1.45
N PHE A 18 -13.23 10.27 0.25
CA PHE A 18 -14.42 10.89 -0.31
C PHE A 18 -15.04 10.08 -1.46
N ALA A 19 -14.36 9.04 -1.92
CA ALA A 19 -14.80 8.22 -3.03
C ALA A 19 -16.00 7.33 -2.67
N GLN A 20 -16.92 7.18 -3.59
CA GLN A 20 -18.02 6.22 -3.47
C GLN A 20 -17.51 4.79 -3.67
N ASP A 21 -16.66 4.58 -4.66
CA ASP A 21 -16.03 3.30 -4.97
C ASP A 21 -14.51 3.45 -5.09
N PRO A 22 -13.75 3.14 -4.02
CA PRO A 22 -12.30 3.21 -4.05
C PRO A 22 -11.66 2.17 -4.99
N HIS A 23 -12.32 1.04 -5.21
CA HIS A 23 -11.78 0.00 -6.09
C HIS A 23 -11.80 0.44 -7.55
N GLN A 24 -12.79 1.21 -7.96
CA GLN A 24 -12.85 1.78 -9.31
C GLN A 24 -11.70 2.77 -9.52
N ILE A 25 -11.40 3.61 -8.52
CA ILE A 25 -10.27 4.54 -8.57
C ILE A 25 -8.94 3.80 -8.73
N PHE A 26 -8.73 2.74 -7.96
CA PHE A 26 -7.50 1.95 -8.07
C PHE A 26 -7.37 1.24 -9.41
N ARG A 27 -8.45 0.69 -9.95
CA ARG A 27 -8.44 0.07 -11.27
C ARG A 27 -8.11 1.08 -12.37
N GLU A 28 -8.71 2.26 -12.30
CA GLU A 28 -8.44 3.32 -13.26
C GLU A 28 -7.01 3.85 -13.13
N THR A 29 -6.52 4.04 -11.91
CA THR A 29 -5.13 4.41 -11.66
C THR A 29 -4.16 3.36 -12.21
N HIS A 30 -4.45 2.08 -12.00
CA HIS A 30 -3.65 1.00 -12.57
C HIS A 30 -3.63 1.03 -14.10
N ARG A 31 -4.78 1.35 -14.73
CA ARG A 31 -4.90 1.44 -16.17
C ARG A 31 -4.07 2.57 -16.77
N VAL A 32 -4.12 3.75 -16.17
CA VAL A 32 -3.44 4.96 -16.71
C VAL A 32 -1.96 5.01 -16.39
N LEU A 33 -1.50 4.34 -15.34
CA LEU A 33 -0.09 4.28 -14.99
C LEU A 33 0.70 3.43 -15.96
N LYS A 34 1.86 3.94 -16.35
CA LYS A 34 2.88 3.15 -17.06
C LYS A 34 3.33 1.94 -16.25
N ASP A 35 3.95 1.02 -16.94
CA ASP A 35 4.67 -0.07 -16.29
C ASP A 35 5.78 0.53 -15.41
N ASP A 36 5.89 0.04 -14.17
CA ASP A 36 6.75 0.60 -13.11
C ASP A 36 6.38 2.03 -12.65
N GLY A 37 5.19 2.51 -12.99
CA GLY A 37 4.68 3.81 -12.54
C GLY A 37 4.40 3.85 -11.04
N TRP A 38 4.44 5.04 -10.48
CA TRP A 38 4.31 5.29 -9.04
C TRP A 38 2.92 5.75 -8.65
N ILE A 39 2.44 5.29 -7.51
CA ILE A 39 1.24 5.79 -6.87
C ILE A 39 1.54 6.32 -5.47
N PHE A 40 1.07 7.52 -5.20
CA PHE A 40 1.15 8.17 -3.90
C PHE A 40 -0.27 8.34 -3.36
N ILE A 41 -0.52 7.82 -2.17
CA ILE A 41 -1.86 7.84 -1.57
C ILE A 41 -1.76 8.49 -0.21
N SER A 42 -2.53 9.53 0.04
CA SER A 42 -2.71 10.03 1.40
C SER A 42 -4.10 9.66 1.92
N LEU A 43 -4.16 9.25 3.17
CA LEU A 43 -5.36 8.82 3.88
C LEU A 43 -5.44 9.50 5.24
N PHE A 44 -6.64 9.85 5.65
CA PHE A 44 -6.87 10.20 7.05
C PHE A 44 -6.80 8.94 7.93
N ASN A 45 -6.03 9.05 9.00
CA ASN A 45 -5.88 7.95 9.96
C ASN A 45 -7.20 7.75 10.74
N PRO A 46 -7.75 6.53 10.81
CA PRO A 46 -8.97 6.25 11.55
C PRO A 46 -8.87 6.49 13.07
N ILE A 47 -7.66 6.52 13.63
CA ILE A 47 -7.43 6.79 15.07
C ILE A 47 -7.26 8.29 15.36
N SER A 48 -7.34 9.15 14.34
CA SER A 48 -7.21 10.60 14.49
C SER A 48 -8.42 11.22 15.21
N PRO A 49 -8.25 12.36 15.92
CA PRO A 49 -9.37 13.14 16.46
C PRO A 49 -10.41 13.57 15.42
N LEU A 50 -10.07 13.51 14.13
CA LEU A 50 -11.01 13.72 13.01
C LEU A 50 -12.12 12.66 12.93
N LEU A 51 -11.96 11.53 13.63
CA LEU A 51 -12.99 10.49 13.80
C LEU A 51 -14.32 11.02 14.34
N PHE A 52 -14.28 12.05 15.18
CA PHE A 52 -15.46 12.65 15.78
C PHE A 52 -16.23 13.59 14.82
N LYS A 53 -15.71 13.80 13.61
CA LYS A 53 -16.39 14.59 12.57
C LYS A 53 -16.75 13.70 11.40
N PRO A 54 -17.97 13.11 11.36
CA PRO A 54 -18.41 12.22 10.28
C PRO A 54 -18.59 12.93 8.93
N LYS A 55 -18.54 14.25 8.93
CA LYS A 55 -18.62 15.08 7.73
C LYS A 55 -17.52 16.14 7.78
N LEU A 56 -16.69 16.17 6.78
CA LEU A 56 -15.78 17.29 6.53
C LEU A 56 -16.45 18.16 5.45
N GLY A 57 -17.16 19.22 5.90
CA GLY A 57 -18.01 20.01 5.02
C GLY A 57 -19.31 19.28 4.61
N GLU A 58 -19.72 19.41 3.37
CA GLU A 58 -20.93 18.78 2.83
C GLU A 58 -20.73 17.33 2.38
N PHE A 59 -19.49 16.83 2.35
CA PHE A 59 -19.15 15.52 1.82
C PHE A 59 -19.13 14.43 2.90
N LYS A 60 -19.68 13.26 2.56
CA LYS A 60 -19.56 12.07 3.39
C LYS A 60 -18.12 11.60 3.40
N PHE A 61 -17.56 11.53 4.58
CA PHE A 61 -16.21 11.08 4.83
C PHE A 61 -16.19 9.59 5.20
N ARG A 62 -15.37 8.81 4.48
CA ARG A 62 -15.16 7.39 4.76
C ARG A 62 -13.75 7.17 5.29
N GLN A 63 -13.66 6.32 6.28
CA GLN A 63 -12.38 5.96 6.87
C GLN A 63 -12.00 4.55 6.44
N TYR A 64 -10.76 4.42 6.03
CA TYR A 64 -10.18 3.14 5.66
C TYR A 64 -8.95 2.87 6.51
N ALA A 65 -8.87 1.67 7.06
CA ALA A 65 -7.65 1.23 7.72
C ALA A 65 -6.52 1.08 6.68
N THR A 66 -5.33 1.54 7.01
CA THR A 66 -4.17 1.52 6.11
C THR A 66 -3.87 0.13 5.59
N TRP A 67 -3.93 -0.91 6.45
CA TRP A 67 -3.69 -2.28 6.07
C TRP A 67 -4.67 -2.78 4.99
N ARG A 68 -5.92 -2.30 5.00
CA ARG A 68 -6.92 -2.65 3.99
C ARG A 68 -6.59 -2.03 2.64
N VAL A 69 -6.11 -0.81 2.62
CA VAL A 69 -5.67 -0.14 1.38
C VAL A 69 -4.43 -0.82 0.80
N ILE A 70 -3.50 -1.22 1.65
CA ILE A 70 -2.32 -2.01 1.26
C ILE A 70 -2.73 -3.35 0.66
N ASP A 71 -3.71 -4.03 1.24
CA ASP A 71 -4.24 -5.28 0.71
C ASP A 71 -4.85 -5.09 -0.70
N TRP A 72 -5.65 -4.05 -0.90
CA TRP A 72 -6.20 -3.71 -2.22
C TRP A 72 -5.12 -3.40 -3.26
N LEU A 73 -4.07 -2.68 -2.87
CA LEU A 73 -2.93 -2.39 -3.75
C LEU A 73 -2.22 -3.68 -4.15
N SER A 74 -2.00 -4.58 -3.20
CA SER A 74 -1.36 -5.87 -3.45
C SER A 74 -2.16 -6.74 -4.43
N LEU A 75 -3.50 -6.74 -4.32
CA LEU A 75 -4.39 -7.44 -5.24
C LEU A 75 -4.31 -6.90 -6.68
N LEU A 76 -4.02 -5.62 -6.83
CA LEU A 76 -3.85 -4.97 -8.14
C LEU A 76 -2.39 -4.95 -8.63
N ASN A 77 -1.55 -5.77 -8.04
CA ASN A 77 -0.16 -5.90 -8.44
C ASN A 77 0.70 -4.64 -8.23
N PHE A 78 0.38 -3.86 -7.19
CA PHE A 78 1.25 -2.81 -6.69
C PHE A 78 2.15 -3.34 -5.58
N ASP A 79 3.40 -2.93 -5.59
CA ASP A 79 4.36 -3.18 -4.51
C ASP A 79 4.44 -1.96 -3.60
N VAL A 80 4.03 -2.11 -2.36
CA VAL A 80 4.10 -1.02 -1.38
C VAL A 80 5.54 -0.87 -0.91
N ILE A 81 6.13 0.30 -1.17
CA ILE A 81 7.54 0.58 -0.90
C ILE A 81 7.69 1.30 0.43
N ALA A 82 6.78 2.22 0.74
CA ALA A 82 6.82 2.99 1.97
C ALA A 82 5.42 3.28 2.52
N GLU A 83 5.34 3.30 3.84
CA GLU A 83 4.18 3.77 4.59
C GLU A 83 4.68 4.74 5.66
N GLU A 84 4.24 5.99 5.62
CA GLU A 84 4.62 7.00 6.60
C GLU A 84 3.41 7.67 7.22
N LYS A 85 3.47 7.88 8.53
CA LYS A 85 2.46 8.60 9.30
C LYS A 85 2.95 10.01 9.56
N LEU A 86 2.22 10.99 9.04
CA LEU A 86 2.55 12.40 9.21
C LEU A 86 1.80 12.98 10.41
N SER A 87 2.55 13.50 11.38
CA SER A 87 2.02 14.22 12.53
C SER A 87 2.25 15.73 12.38
N ILE A 88 1.23 16.52 12.68
CA ILE A 88 1.31 17.98 12.64
C ILE A 88 2.12 18.55 13.83
N LYS A 89 2.19 17.81 14.92
CA LYS A 89 3.01 18.13 16.08
C LYS A 89 4.14 17.12 16.21
N GLN A 90 5.31 17.62 16.53
CA GLN A 90 6.56 16.87 16.75
C GLN A 90 6.51 15.96 18.00
N GLU A 91 5.33 15.62 18.49
CA GLU A 91 5.15 14.70 19.59
C GLU A 91 5.26 13.25 19.09
N LYS A 92 6.10 12.49 19.79
CA LYS A 92 6.50 11.10 19.52
C LYS A 92 5.39 10.05 19.54
N THR A 93 4.14 10.41 19.58
CA THR A 93 3.01 9.49 19.58
C THR A 93 2.47 9.31 18.16
N THR A 94 3.02 8.35 17.47
CA THR A 94 2.61 7.89 16.12
C THR A 94 1.14 7.45 16.03
N LEU A 95 0.47 7.22 17.16
CA LEU A 95 -0.92 6.78 17.22
C LEU A 95 -1.94 7.88 16.86
N CYS A 96 -1.60 9.15 17.09
CA CYS A 96 -2.50 10.28 16.83
C CYS A 96 -2.17 11.05 15.55
N SER A 97 -1.37 10.47 14.67
CA SER A 97 -1.04 11.06 13.38
C SER A 97 -2.30 11.20 12.51
N PRO A 98 -2.68 12.41 12.07
CA PRO A 98 -3.92 12.59 11.31
C PRO A 98 -3.84 12.07 9.88
N LEU A 99 -2.65 11.93 9.33
CA LEU A 99 -2.43 11.56 7.94
C LEU A 99 -1.46 10.40 7.79
N THR A 100 -1.79 9.46 6.94
CA THR A 100 -0.90 8.39 6.50
C THR A 100 -0.64 8.53 5.01
N VAL A 101 0.63 8.44 4.60
CA VAL A 101 1.04 8.43 3.19
C VAL A 101 1.56 7.04 2.85
N ILE A 102 1.03 6.49 1.77
CA ILE A 102 1.46 5.21 1.20
C ILE A 102 2.09 5.48 -0.15
N VAL A 103 3.26 4.94 -0.38
CA VAL A 103 3.96 4.98 -1.66
C VAL A 103 4.06 3.56 -2.20
N ALA A 104 3.55 3.35 -3.41
CA ALA A 104 3.61 2.07 -4.06
C ALA A 104 4.02 2.21 -5.53
N GLN A 105 4.54 1.14 -6.09
CA GLN A 105 4.95 1.05 -7.48
C GLN A 105 4.21 -0.07 -8.19
N LYS A 106 3.72 0.21 -9.38
CA LYS A 106 3.07 -0.80 -10.22
C LYS A 106 4.11 -1.82 -10.69
N ARG A 107 3.85 -3.09 -10.41
CA ARG A 107 4.68 -4.18 -10.93
C ARG A 107 4.24 -4.58 -12.32
N THR A 108 5.19 -4.65 -13.22
CA THR A 108 4.96 -5.06 -14.60
C THR A 108 5.21 -6.56 -14.81
N TYR A 109 6.01 -7.17 -13.93
CA TYR A 109 6.43 -8.55 -14.10
C TYR A 109 5.34 -9.52 -13.64
N PRO A 110 5.04 -10.56 -14.46
CA PRO A 110 4.23 -11.65 -13.99
C PRO A 110 4.86 -12.22 -12.72
N LEU A 111 4.03 -12.76 -11.84
CA LEU A 111 4.37 -13.40 -10.57
C LEU A 111 5.42 -14.53 -10.72
N THR A 112 6.54 -14.25 -11.31
CA THR A 112 7.74 -15.04 -11.09
C THR A 112 8.18 -14.75 -9.68
N LEU A 113 7.94 -15.71 -8.80
CA LEU A 113 8.47 -15.72 -7.45
C LEU A 113 9.93 -15.31 -7.52
N ASN A 114 10.23 -14.08 -7.11
CA ASN A 114 11.61 -13.68 -6.96
C ASN A 114 12.16 -14.55 -5.80
N PRO A 115 13.06 -15.51 -6.08
CA PRO A 115 13.50 -16.46 -5.07
C PRO A 115 14.15 -15.78 -3.86
N GLU A 116 14.71 -14.59 -4.05
CA GLU A 116 15.29 -13.81 -2.97
C GLU A 116 14.23 -13.21 -2.03
N LYS A 117 13.12 -12.68 -2.56
CA LYS A 117 12.01 -12.17 -1.73
C LYS A 117 11.21 -13.30 -1.05
N ALA A 118 11.13 -14.46 -1.66
CA ALA A 118 10.50 -15.63 -1.05
C ALA A 118 11.35 -16.14 0.14
N ARG A 119 12.68 -16.13 0.03
CA ARG A 119 13.59 -16.48 1.13
C ARG A 119 13.49 -15.53 2.32
N SER A 120 13.38 -14.23 2.10
CA SER A 120 13.26 -13.24 3.18
C SER A 120 11.95 -13.33 3.96
N LYS A 121 10.90 -13.95 3.38
CA LYS A 121 9.59 -14.14 4.02
C LYS A 121 9.40 -15.52 4.63
N MET A 122 10.32 -16.45 4.40
CA MET A 122 10.30 -17.75 5.07
C MET A 122 10.83 -17.61 6.49
N PRO A 123 10.03 -17.97 7.50
CA PRO A 123 10.57 -18.05 8.85
C PRO A 123 11.71 -19.06 8.90
N ALA A 124 12.76 -18.73 9.63
CA ALA A 124 14.02 -19.48 9.69
C ALA A 124 13.85 -20.98 10.05
N PHE A 125 12.74 -21.34 10.70
CA PHE A 125 12.46 -22.75 11.06
C PHE A 125 11.93 -23.59 9.87
N LEU A 126 11.60 -22.97 8.74
CA LEU A 126 11.21 -23.70 7.52
C LEU A 126 12.37 -23.90 6.54
N GLU A 127 13.55 -23.40 6.84
CA GLU A 127 14.74 -23.87 6.16
C GLU A 127 14.89 -25.36 6.46
N PRO A 128 14.98 -26.23 5.43
CA PRO A 128 15.30 -27.62 5.67
C PRO A 128 16.70 -27.70 6.23
N ALA A 129 16.78 -27.48 7.54
CA ALA A 129 18.01 -27.46 8.27
C ALA A 129 18.67 -28.82 8.11
N GLY A 130 19.76 -28.85 7.40
CA GLY A 130 20.83 -29.77 7.64
C GLY A 130 20.57 -31.27 7.58
N ALA A 131 19.32 -31.70 7.37
CA ALA A 131 19.00 -33.14 7.27
C ALA A 131 19.73 -33.82 6.13
N PHE A 132 20.13 -33.07 5.11
CA PHE A 132 20.92 -33.58 4.00
C PHE A 132 22.45 -33.45 4.19
N LYS A 133 22.90 -32.71 5.22
CA LYS A 133 24.33 -32.61 5.46
C LYS A 133 24.92 -33.84 6.15
N GLU A 134 24.13 -34.58 6.91
CA GLU A 134 24.58 -35.81 7.59
C GLU A 134 24.77 -37.01 6.64
N ILE A 135 24.06 -37.01 5.50
CA ILE A 135 24.16 -38.10 4.53
C ILE A 135 25.45 -38.04 3.67
N ARG A 136 26.21 -36.93 3.73
CA ARG A 136 27.41 -36.71 2.92
C ARG A 136 28.73 -37.02 3.67
N THR A 137 28.70 -37.46 4.89
CA THR A 137 29.87 -37.71 5.70
C THR A 137 30.34 -39.18 5.71
N GLU A 138 29.73 -40.00 4.91
CA GLU A 138 30.21 -41.37 4.66
C GLU A 138 30.90 -41.46 3.29
#